data_b55e7b9ffdf1a8d777ab371e8e48a55d
#
_entry.id   b55e7b9ffdf1a8d777ab371e8e48a55d
#
_cell.length_a   1.000
_cell.length_b   1.000
_cell.length_c   1.000
_cell.angle_alpha   90.00
_cell.angle_beta   90.00
_cell.angle_gamma   90.00
#
_symmetry.space_group_name_H-M   'P 1'
#
loop_
_entity.id
_entity.type
_entity.pdbx_description
1 polymer ?
#
loop_
_entity_poly.entity_id
_entity_poly.type
_entity_poly.pdbx_seq_one_letter_code
_entity_poly.pdbx_strand_id
1 'polypeptide(L)'
;MSEYQSVLVKGAKTTVEEKREKAVLVGVERPGMRWNVSSSLAELERLADTAGADTVAVTTQKLDSPNPRTFVGSGKVEEISRLCRSTGADLIIFDDELTPSQQSNLEKSVDRDLKVIDRTALILDIFALHATTKEGRLQVRLAQNQYLLPRLRGMWSHLASNRMGGGVGSRFGEGESQLE
;
A
#
# COMPACT_ATOMS: atom_id res chain seq x y z
N MET A 1 -17.57 38.96 -21.43
CA MET A 1 -17.99 37.58 -21.13
C MET A 1 -17.14 36.50 -21.85
N SER A 2 -16.36 36.85 -22.87
CA SER A 2 -15.59 35.82 -23.62
C SER A 2 -14.14 35.61 -23.15
N GLU A 3 -13.55 36.52 -22.39
CA GLU A 3 -12.16 36.40 -21.92
C GLU A 3 -12.00 35.52 -20.67
N TYR A 4 -13.01 35.47 -19.80
CA TYR A 4 -12.95 34.62 -18.61
C TYR A 4 -13.08 33.10 -18.89
N GLN A 5 -13.77 32.75 -19.98
CA GLN A 5 -13.90 31.35 -20.39
C GLN A 5 -12.63 30.81 -21.07
N SER A 6 -11.84 31.66 -21.73
CA SER A 6 -10.61 31.24 -22.39
C SER A 6 -9.46 30.97 -21.41
N VAL A 7 -9.45 31.62 -20.25
CA VAL A 7 -8.42 31.43 -19.21
C VAL A 7 -8.64 30.15 -18.46
N LEU A 8 -9.91 29.79 -18.17
CA LEU A 8 -10.25 28.53 -17.50
C LEU A 8 -10.00 27.28 -18.35
N VAL A 9 -10.22 27.39 -19.66
CA VAL A 9 -9.96 26.30 -20.60
C VAL A 9 -8.47 26.11 -20.88
N LYS A 10 -7.65 27.17 -20.81
CA LYS A 10 -6.19 27.06 -20.92
C LYS A 10 -5.50 26.52 -19.68
N GLY A 11 -6.10 26.67 -18.49
CA GLY A 11 -5.61 26.10 -17.23
C GLY A 11 -5.88 24.60 -17.06
N ALA A 12 -6.83 24.04 -17.83
CA ALA A 12 -7.23 22.62 -17.73
C ALA A 12 -6.36 21.67 -18.58
N LYS A 13 -5.31 22.17 -19.23
CA LYS A 13 -4.34 21.36 -19.99
C LYS A 13 -2.97 21.28 -19.35
N THR A 14 -2.88 21.44 -18.04
CA THR A 14 -1.78 20.84 -17.33
C THR A 14 -2.18 19.39 -17.14
N THR A 15 -1.78 18.51 -18.03
CA THR A 15 -1.61 17.11 -17.72
C THR A 15 -0.66 17.10 -16.55
N VAL A 16 -1.20 17.00 -15.34
CA VAL A 16 -0.45 16.47 -14.20
C VAL A 16 -0.12 15.06 -14.67
N GLU A 17 1.09 14.84 -15.17
CA GLU A 17 1.63 13.47 -15.25
C GLU A 17 1.50 12.95 -13.82
N GLU A 18 0.49 12.12 -13.58
CA GLU A 18 0.38 11.40 -12.32
C GLU A 18 1.67 10.60 -12.21
N LYS A 19 2.57 11.07 -11.33
CA LYS A 19 3.84 10.43 -11.09
C LYS A 19 3.54 9.01 -10.62
N ARG A 20 3.80 8.03 -11.48
CA ARG A 20 3.61 6.63 -11.15
C ARG A 20 4.52 6.26 -9.97
N GLU A 21 3.99 5.54 -9.00
CA GLU A 21 4.78 5.04 -7.86
C GLU A 21 5.76 3.97 -8.35
N LYS A 22 6.98 3.99 -7.85
CA LYS A 22 8.00 2.98 -8.17
C LYS A 22 7.94 1.87 -7.15
N ALA A 23 7.73 0.64 -7.59
CA ALA A 23 7.53 -0.52 -6.75
C ALA A 23 8.68 -1.53 -6.80
N VAL A 24 9.05 -2.05 -5.63
CA VAL A 24 9.84 -3.26 -5.47
C VAL A 24 8.91 -4.42 -5.15
N LEU A 25 8.96 -5.49 -5.95
CA LEU A 25 8.16 -6.69 -5.73
C LEU A 25 8.95 -7.71 -4.91
N VAL A 26 8.28 -8.33 -3.94
CA VAL A 26 8.87 -9.33 -3.04
C VAL A 26 8.09 -10.62 -3.09
N GLY A 27 8.75 -11.72 -3.42
CA GLY A 27 8.19 -13.07 -3.42
C GLY A 27 8.92 -14.01 -2.46
N VAL A 28 8.19 -14.97 -1.88
CA VAL A 28 8.76 -16.01 -1.02
C VAL A 28 8.47 -17.37 -1.63
N GLU A 29 9.53 -18.13 -1.92
CA GLU A 29 9.45 -19.50 -2.38
C GLU A 29 9.42 -20.44 -1.17
N ARG A 30 8.42 -21.32 -1.12
CA ARG A 30 8.23 -22.31 -0.03
C ARG A 30 8.10 -23.71 -0.59
N PRO A 31 8.53 -24.74 0.15
CA PRO A 31 8.30 -26.13 -0.23
C PRO A 31 6.80 -26.40 -0.45
N GLY A 32 6.47 -27.16 -1.49
CA GLY A 32 5.10 -27.56 -1.78
C GLY A 32 4.20 -26.51 -2.43
N MET A 33 4.75 -25.36 -2.84
CA MET A 33 3.99 -24.40 -3.67
C MET A 33 3.60 -25.04 -5.01
N ARG A 34 2.32 -24.87 -5.41
CA ARG A 34 1.80 -25.41 -6.67
C ARG A 34 2.25 -24.62 -7.90
N TRP A 35 2.69 -23.38 -7.70
CA TRP A 35 3.11 -22.46 -8.77
C TRP A 35 4.51 -21.95 -8.53
N ASN A 36 5.16 -21.62 -9.62
CA ASN A 36 6.48 -21.02 -9.59
C ASN A 36 6.38 -19.56 -9.13
N VAL A 37 7.20 -19.19 -8.18
CA VAL A 37 7.31 -17.81 -7.65
C VAL A 37 7.58 -16.80 -8.77
N SER A 38 8.39 -17.15 -9.76
CA SER A 38 8.68 -16.26 -10.90
C SER A 38 7.43 -15.96 -11.74
N SER A 39 6.56 -16.96 -11.96
CA SER A 39 5.30 -16.76 -12.69
C SER A 39 4.33 -15.91 -11.89
N SER A 40 4.27 -16.11 -10.57
CA SER A 40 3.44 -15.30 -9.66
C SER A 40 3.88 -13.85 -9.64
N LEU A 41 5.18 -13.60 -9.56
CA LEU A 41 5.75 -12.25 -9.59
C LEU A 41 5.55 -11.56 -10.95
N ALA A 42 5.61 -12.30 -12.06
CA ALA A 42 5.29 -11.75 -13.38
C ALA A 42 3.81 -11.34 -13.50
N GLU A 43 2.90 -12.06 -12.83
CA GLU A 43 1.50 -11.64 -12.71
C GLU A 43 1.35 -10.41 -11.81
N LEU A 44 2.03 -10.39 -10.66
CA LEU A 44 2.03 -9.26 -9.74
C LEU A 44 2.53 -7.98 -10.41
N GLU A 45 3.56 -8.07 -11.25
CA GLU A 45 4.06 -6.95 -12.05
C GLU A 45 2.99 -6.37 -12.97
N ARG A 46 2.23 -7.21 -13.66
CA ARG A 46 1.09 -6.77 -14.49
C ARG A 46 -0.02 -6.12 -13.66
N LEU A 47 -0.30 -6.66 -12.47
CA LEU A 47 -1.26 -6.06 -11.54
C LEU A 47 -0.77 -4.68 -11.04
N ALA A 48 0.51 -4.56 -10.70
CA ALA A 48 1.12 -3.29 -10.29
C ALA A 48 1.02 -2.24 -11.41
N ASP A 49 1.33 -2.61 -12.65
CA ASP A 49 1.18 -1.72 -13.81
C ASP A 49 -0.28 -1.27 -14.01
N THR A 50 -1.24 -2.18 -13.87
CA THR A 50 -2.69 -1.88 -13.92
C THR A 50 -3.11 -0.89 -12.83
N ALA A 51 -2.52 -0.98 -11.64
CA ALA A 51 -2.78 -0.07 -10.53
C ALA A 51 -2.03 1.29 -10.64
N GLY A 52 -1.19 1.46 -11.65
CA GLY A 52 -0.44 2.70 -11.88
C GLY A 52 0.93 2.75 -11.19
N ALA A 53 1.51 1.61 -10.84
CA ALA A 53 2.87 1.50 -10.30
C ALA A 53 3.84 0.91 -11.33
N ASP A 54 5.08 1.42 -11.34
CA ASP A 54 6.16 0.92 -12.17
C ASP A 54 7.06 -0.02 -11.35
N THR A 55 7.20 -1.27 -11.77
CA THR A 55 8.11 -2.21 -11.13
C THR A 55 9.56 -1.86 -11.48
N VAL A 56 10.35 -1.46 -10.48
CA VAL A 56 11.76 -1.08 -10.65
C VAL A 56 12.72 -2.17 -10.22
N ALA A 57 12.28 -3.11 -9.38
CA ALA A 57 13.06 -4.28 -9.00
C ALA A 57 12.16 -5.41 -8.46
N VAL A 58 12.69 -6.62 -8.52
CA VAL A 58 12.06 -7.83 -7.99
C VAL A 58 13.08 -8.58 -7.14
N THR A 59 12.68 -9.04 -5.96
CA THR A 59 13.52 -9.87 -5.10
C THR A 59 12.74 -11.06 -4.56
N THR A 60 13.45 -12.16 -4.33
CA THR A 60 12.86 -13.40 -3.79
C THR A 60 13.65 -13.91 -2.60
N GLN A 61 12.99 -14.69 -1.76
CA GLN A 61 13.64 -15.44 -0.68
C GLN A 61 13.07 -16.86 -0.64
N LYS A 62 13.96 -17.85 -0.41
CA LYS A 62 13.54 -19.23 -0.10
C LYS A 62 13.42 -19.38 1.42
N LEU A 63 12.27 -19.82 1.89
CA LEU A 63 12.00 -20.09 3.31
C LEU A 63 11.18 -21.36 3.42
N ASP A 64 11.42 -22.14 4.46
CA ASP A 64 10.57 -23.30 4.79
C ASP A 64 9.18 -22.82 5.28
N SER A 65 9.16 -21.72 6.01
CA SER A 65 7.94 -21.06 6.48
C SER A 65 8.16 -19.54 6.57
N PRO A 66 7.10 -18.73 6.39
CA PRO A 66 7.19 -17.29 6.55
C PRO A 66 7.62 -16.90 7.96
N ASN A 67 8.42 -15.83 8.06
CA ASN A 67 8.78 -15.28 9.35
C ASN A 67 7.52 -14.69 10.04
N PRO A 68 7.20 -15.09 11.28
CA PRO A 68 6.00 -14.59 11.96
C PRO A 68 5.98 -13.08 12.16
N ARG A 69 7.15 -12.43 12.24
CA ARG A 69 7.28 -11.00 12.51
C ARG A 69 7.23 -10.15 11.25
N THR A 70 7.93 -10.53 10.19
CA THR A 70 8.18 -9.70 9.02
C THR A 70 7.97 -10.42 7.69
N PHE A 71 7.40 -11.61 7.71
CA PHE A 71 7.20 -12.51 6.57
C PHE A 71 8.51 -13.03 5.95
N VAL A 72 9.50 -12.17 5.77
CA VAL A 72 10.87 -12.48 5.32
C VAL A 72 11.88 -12.35 6.45
N GLY A 73 13.08 -12.89 6.30
CA GLY A 73 14.14 -12.75 7.29
C GLY A 73 14.66 -11.31 7.42
N SER A 74 15.26 -10.98 8.56
CA SER A 74 15.80 -9.63 8.84
C SER A 74 16.82 -9.17 7.80
N GLY A 75 17.73 -10.05 7.35
CA GLY A 75 18.69 -9.74 6.29
C GLY A 75 18.02 -9.41 4.96
N LYS A 76 16.89 -10.04 4.65
CA LYS A 76 16.09 -9.73 3.46
C LYS A 76 15.38 -8.38 3.61
N VAL A 77 14.91 -8.02 4.79
CA VAL A 77 14.34 -6.68 5.04
C VAL A 77 15.38 -5.58 4.77
N GLU A 78 16.61 -5.77 5.23
CA GLU A 78 17.71 -4.83 4.96
C GLU A 78 18.07 -4.76 3.47
N GLU A 79 18.07 -5.91 2.77
CA GLU A 79 18.30 -5.98 1.32
C GLU A 79 17.19 -5.20 0.57
N ILE A 80 15.92 -5.41 0.92
CA ILE A 80 14.79 -4.69 0.34
C ILE A 80 14.94 -3.18 0.56
N SER A 81 15.27 -2.73 1.77
CA SER A 81 15.50 -1.32 2.08
C SER A 81 16.62 -0.71 1.23
N ARG A 82 17.75 -1.43 1.07
CA ARG A 82 18.84 -0.99 0.20
C ARG A 82 18.42 -0.93 -1.27
N LEU A 83 17.66 -1.91 -1.72
CA LEU A 83 17.14 -1.97 -3.09
C LEU A 83 16.19 -0.80 -3.37
N CYS A 84 15.31 -0.47 -2.44
CA CYS A 84 14.43 0.69 -2.56
C CYS A 84 15.23 2.01 -2.65
N ARG A 85 16.25 2.19 -1.83
CA ARG A 85 17.10 3.39 -1.89
C ARG A 85 17.86 3.50 -3.22
N SER A 86 18.40 2.41 -3.73
CA SER A 86 19.19 2.41 -4.98
C SER A 86 18.32 2.63 -6.22
N THR A 87 17.07 2.23 -6.20
CA THR A 87 16.12 2.35 -7.34
C THR A 87 15.21 3.57 -7.22
N GLY A 88 15.19 4.24 -6.07
CA GLY A 88 14.26 5.32 -5.78
C GLY A 88 12.81 4.84 -5.69
N ALA A 89 12.60 3.62 -5.18
CA ALA A 89 11.26 3.07 -4.99
C ALA A 89 10.52 3.75 -3.84
N ASP A 90 9.22 3.92 -4.01
CA ASP A 90 8.30 4.51 -3.02
C ASP A 90 7.44 3.43 -2.35
N LEU A 91 7.37 2.24 -2.95
CA LEU A 91 6.41 1.18 -2.63
C LEU A 91 7.08 -0.20 -2.61
N ILE A 92 6.71 -1.02 -1.64
CA ILE A 92 7.07 -2.43 -1.56
C ILE A 92 5.78 -3.25 -1.66
N ILE A 93 5.72 -4.19 -2.59
CA ILE A 93 4.56 -5.07 -2.80
C ILE A 93 4.97 -6.52 -2.55
N PHE A 94 4.37 -7.14 -1.55
CA PHE A 94 4.53 -8.56 -1.28
C PHE A 94 3.53 -9.38 -2.12
N ASP A 95 4.02 -10.45 -2.72
CA ASP A 95 3.19 -11.37 -3.51
C ASP A 95 2.21 -12.19 -2.65
N ASP A 96 2.59 -12.46 -1.41
CA ASP A 96 1.76 -13.14 -0.41
C ASP A 96 1.00 -12.13 0.46
N GLU A 97 -0.13 -12.55 1.01
CA GLU A 97 -0.88 -11.75 1.98
C GLU A 97 -0.11 -11.62 3.30
N LEU A 98 0.01 -10.40 3.79
CA LEU A 98 0.64 -10.07 5.07
C LEU A 98 -0.42 -10.01 6.18
N THR A 99 -0.09 -10.55 7.35
CA THR A 99 -0.88 -10.24 8.55
C THR A 99 -0.73 -8.77 8.93
N PRO A 100 -1.71 -8.17 9.65
CA PRO A 100 -1.59 -6.79 10.12
C PRO A 100 -0.31 -6.54 10.93
N SER A 101 0.10 -7.51 11.75
CA SER A 101 1.33 -7.43 12.54
C SER A 101 2.58 -7.46 11.67
N GLN A 102 2.63 -8.32 10.65
CA GLN A 102 3.76 -8.39 9.73
C GLN A 102 3.89 -7.09 8.94
N GLN A 103 2.80 -6.56 8.40
CA GLN A 103 2.81 -5.28 7.68
C GLN A 103 3.32 -4.15 8.57
N SER A 104 2.78 -4.00 9.79
CA SER A 104 3.21 -2.97 10.75
C SER A 104 4.69 -3.11 11.14
N ASN A 105 5.18 -4.33 11.31
CA ASN A 105 6.59 -4.56 11.63
C ASN A 105 7.51 -4.25 10.44
N LEU A 106 7.10 -4.57 9.22
CA LEU A 106 7.82 -4.21 8.00
C LEU A 106 7.90 -2.69 7.84
N GLU A 107 6.80 -1.97 7.97
CA GLU A 107 6.73 -0.50 7.89
C GLU A 107 7.65 0.18 8.92
N LYS A 108 7.82 -0.42 10.11
CA LYS A 108 8.76 0.07 11.13
C LYS A 108 10.23 -0.28 10.86
N SER A 109 10.47 -1.31 10.08
CA SER A 109 11.80 -1.84 9.81
C SER A 109 12.42 -1.28 8.53
N VAL A 110 11.61 -0.69 7.65
CA VAL A 110 12.05 -0.02 6.43
C VAL A 110 12.07 1.50 6.62
N ASP A 111 12.55 2.23 5.62
CA ASP A 111 12.57 3.69 5.65
C ASP A 111 11.13 4.26 5.75
N ARG A 112 10.95 5.37 6.48
CA ARG A 112 9.63 5.95 6.81
C ARG A 112 8.78 6.35 5.61
N ASP A 113 9.43 6.65 4.49
CA ASP A 113 8.77 7.10 3.26
C ASP A 113 8.33 5.93 2.35
N LEU A 114 8.66 4.69 2.74
CA LEU A 114 8.29 3.49 2.00
C LEU A 114 6.93 2.96 2.47
N LYS A 115 6.03 2.78 1.52
CA LYS A 115 4.76 2.09 1.74
C LYS A 115 4.96 0.58 1.59
N VAL A 116 4.30 -0.21 2.43
CA VAL A 116 4.28 -1.67 2.34
C VAL A 116 2.84 -2.12 2.12
N ILE A 117 2.61 -2.81 1.03
CA ILE A 117 1.32 -3.43 0.71
C ILE A 117 1.53 -4.89 0.30
N ASP A 118 0.46 -5.63 0.20
CA ASP A 118 0.45 -7.00 -0.32
C ASP A 118 -0.43 -7.12 -1.56
N ARG A 119 -0.44 -8.32 -2.16
CA ARG A 119 -1.27 -8.62 -3.34
C ARG A 119 -2.75 -8.31 -3.11
N THR A 120 -3.28 -8.59 -1.92
CA THR A 120 -4.70 -8.35 -1.60
C THR A 120 -5.03 -6.86 -1.64
N ALA A 121 -4.20 -6.01 -1.03
CA ALA A 121 -4.37 -4.56 -1.10
C ALA A 121 -4.34 -4.04 -2.53
N LEU A 122 -3.38 -4.52 -3.33
CA LEU A 122 -3.24 -4.14 -4.74
C LEU A 122 -4.49 -4.51 -5.57
N ILE A 123 -5.02 -5.72 -5.40
CA ILE A 123 -6.23 -6.17 -6.09
C ILE A 123 -7.45 -5.34 -5.68
N LEU A 124 -7.58 -5.00 -4.40
CA LEU A 124 -8.66 -4.14 -3.92
C LEU A 124 -8.59 -2.73 -4.52
N ASP A 125 -7.40 -2.19 -4.70
CA ASP A 125 -7.20 -0.88 -5.34
C ASP A 125 -7.57 -0.95 -6.83
N ILE A 126 -7.20 -2.02 -7.54
CA ILE A 126 -7.61 -2.24 -8.93
C ILE A 126 -9.14 -2.34 -9.04
N PHE A 127 -9.80 -3.06 -8.16
CA PHE A 127 -11.26 -3.13 -8.14
C PHE A 127 -11.91 -1.77 -7.87
N ALA A 128 -11.32 -0.96 -6.99
CA ALA A 128 -11.80 0.39 -6.72
C ALA A 128 -11.71 1.30 -7.95
N LEU A 129 -10.64 1.19 -8.73
CA LEU A 129 -10.44 1.93 -9.96
C LEU A 129 -11.46 1.55 -11.05
N HIS A 130 -11.87 0.28 -11.12
CA HIS A 130 -12.74 -0.25 -12.17
C HIS A 130 -14.23 -0.34 -11.79
N ALA A 131 -14.59 -0.08 -10.53
CA ALA A 131 -15.99 -0.12 -10.09
C ALA A 131 -16.78 1.07 -10.65
N THR A 132 -17.64 0.81 -11.62
CA THR A 132 -18.43 1.84 -12.30
C THR A 132 -19.82 2.03 -11.70
N THR A 133 -20.43 0.96 -11.18
CA THR A 133 -21.77 1.00 -10.59
C THR A 133 -21.75 1.44 -9.13
N LYS A 134 -22.84 2.04 -8.64
CA LYS A 134 -22.97 2.41 -7.22
C LYS A 134 -22.82 1.19 -6.31
N GLU A 135 -23.47 0.10 -6.65
CA GLU A 135 -23.39 -1.16 -5.90
C GLU A 135 -21.98 -1.73 -5.89
N GLY A 136 -21.32 -1.83 -7.05
CA GLY A 136 -19.95 -2.28 -7.16
C GLY A 136 -18.99 -1.45 -6.33
N ARG A 137 -19.11 -0.12 -6.33
CA ARG A 137 -18.32 0.78 -5.49
C ARG A 137 -18.52 0.55 -4.00
N LEU A 138 -19.78 0.29 -3.58
CA LEU A 138 -20.08 -0.01 -2.17
C LEU A 138 -19.50 -1.36 -1.74
N GLN A 139 -19.59 -2.38 -2.60
CA GLN A 139 -19.01 -3.71 -2.33
C GLN A 139 -17.48 -3.64 -2.20
N VAL A 140 -16.80 -2.95 -3.12
CA VAL A 140 -15.35 -2.75 -3.04
C VAL A 140 -14.97 -1.97 -1.78
N ARG A 141 -15.69 -0.90 -1.45
CA ARG A 141 -15.45 -0.12 -0.24
C ARG A 141 -15.62 -0.95 1.03
N LEU A 142 -16.61 -1.82 1.06
CA LEU A 142 -16.81 -2.76 2.17
C LEU A 142 -15.61 -3.71 2.30
N ALA A 143 -15.16 -4.31 1.20
CA ALA A 143 -14.00 -5.20 1.18
C ALA A 143 -12.71 -4.47 1.61
N GLN A 144 -12.48 -3.25 1.11
CA GLN A 144 -11.35 -2.42 1.54
C GLN A 144 -11.40 -2.12 3.05
N ASN A 145 -12.56 -1.77 3.58
CA ASN A 145 -12.72 -1.50 5.01
C ASN A 145 -12.47 -2.76 5.85
N GLN A 146 -12.95 -3.91 5.44
CA GLN A 146 -12.70 -5.18 6.13
C GLN A 146 -11.22 -5.54 6.15
N TYR A 147 -10.49 -5.27 5.07
CA TYR A 147 -9.05 -5.48 4.98
C TYR A 147 -8.27 -4.45 5.82
N LEU A 148 -8.64 -3.17 5.78
CA LEU A 148 -7.92 -2.07 6.42
C LEU A 148 -8.16 -2.01 7.95
N LEU A 149 -9.37 -2.30 8.43
CA LEU A 149 -9.71 -2.16 9.85
C LEU A 149 -8.76 -2.87 10.81
N PRO A 150 -8.36 -4.15 10.61
CA PRO A 150 -7.39 -4.81 11.48
C PRO A 150 -6.00 -4.15 11.43
N ARG A 151 -5.65 -3.56 10.28
CA ARG A 151 -4.35 -2.90 10.03
C ARG A 151 -4.27 -1.52 10.66
N LEU A 152 -5.38 -0.79 10.69
CA LEU A 152 -5.48 0.51 11.37
C LEU A 152 -5.38 0.40 12.90
N ARG A 153 -5.84 -0.70 13.49
CA ARG A 153 -5.74 -0.92 14.96
C ARG A 153 -4.30 -0.84 15.47
N GLY A 154 -3.33 -1.29 14.68
CA GLY A 154 -1.90 -1.13 15.01
C GLY A 154 -1.43 0.32 15.01
N MET A 155 -1.97 1.18 14.14
CA MET A 155 -1.68 2.61 14.10
C MET A 155 -2.28 3.37 15.30
N TRP A 156 -3.47 2.99 15.75
CA TRP A 156 -4.13 3.64 16.91
C TRP A 156 -3.40 3.40 18.22
N SER A 157 -2.79 2.25 18.43
CA SER A 157 -1.97 1.98 19.61
C SER A 157 -0.73 2.89 19.67
N HIS A 158 -0.15 3.24 18.51
CA HIS A 158 0.96 4.18 18.43
C HIS A 158 0.53 5.65 18.64
N LEU A 159 -0.64 6.03 18.11
CA LEU A 159 -1.22 7.34 18.37
C LEU A 159 -1.61 7.52 19.85
N ALA A 160 -2.13 6.47 20.47
CA ALA A 160 -2.46 6.49 21.89
C ALA A 160 -1.21 6.57 22.79
N SER A 161 -0.12 5.86 22.45
CA SER A 161 1.13 5.90 23.21
C SER A 161 1.90 7.22 23.01
N ASN A 162 1.84 7.84 21.84
CA ASN A 162 2.40 9.17 21.59
C ASN A 162 1.57 10.29 22.24
N ARG A 163 0.32 10.04 22.61
CA ARG A 163 -0.55 11.01 23.27
C ARG A 163 -0.26 11.18 24.76
N MET A 164 0.48 10.24 25.38
CA MET A 164 0.95 10.37 26.78
C MET A 164 2.26 11.13 26.92
N GLY A 165 2.89 11.56 25.83
CA GLY A 165 4.09 12.37 25.81
C GLY A 165 3.93 13.65 24.99
N GLY A 166 3.19 14.66 25.50
CA GLY A 166 3.24 16.05 25.00
C GLY A 166 2.44 16.35 23.74
N GLY A 167 1.26 16.88 23.94
CA GLY A 167 0.52 17.89 23.19
C GLY A 167 0.74 18.09 21.70
N VAL A 168 -0.16 17.58 20.88
CA VAL A 168 -0.90 18.33 19.85
C VAL A 168 -2.25 17.63 19.75
N GLY A 169 -3.18 18.13 20.51
CA GLY A 169 -4.49 17.54 20.65
C GLY A 169 -5.51 18.15 19.72
N SER A 170 -6.67 17.86 19.99
CA SER A 170 -7.89 18.66 19.85
C SER A 170 -8.11 19.38 18.51
N ARG A 171 -8.46 18.62 17.48
CA ARG A 171 -9.25 19.13 16.34
C ARG A 171 -10.12 18.08 15.64
N PHE A 172 -10.41 16.95 16.26
CA PHE A 172 -11.45 16.02 15.80
C PHE A 172 -12.34 15.61 16.99
N GLY A 173 -13.25 16.49 17.35
CA GLY A 173 -14.15 16.25 18.47
C GLY A 173 -15.14 17.35 18.78
N GLU A 174 -15.48 18.19 17.79
CA GLU A 174 -16.60 19.14 17.94
C GLU A 174 -17.46 19.10 16.67
N GLY A 175 -18.36 18.13 16.60
CA GLY A 175 -19.27 17.99 15.46
C GLY A 175 -20.43 17.02 15.66
N GLU A 176 -20.57 16.40 16.84
CA GLU A 176 -21.71 15.50 17.10
C GLU A 176 -22.31 15.69 18.48
N SER A 177 -22.77 16.90 18.78
CA SER A 177 -23.68 17.15 19.91
C SER A 177 -24.66 18.25 19.56
N GLN A 178 -25.50 18.03 18.55
CA GLN A 178 -26.77 18.74 18.37
C GLN A 178 -27.68 17.95 17.44
N LEU A 179 -28.30 16.92 17.96
CA LEU A 179 -29.58 16.39 17.51
C LEU A 179 -30.27 15.76 18.74
N GLU A 180 -30.83 16.61 19.57
CA GLU A 180 -32.06 16.33 20.30
C GLU A 180 -33.21 17.00 19.57
#